data_c4712e7fde9faf436348684fce02f63f
#
_entry.id   c4712e7fde9faf436348684fce02f63f
#
_cell.length_a   1.000
_cell.length_b   1.000
_cell.length_c   1.000
_cell.angle_alpha   90.00
_cell.angle_beta   90.00
_cell.angle_gamma   90.00
#
_symmetry.space_group_name_H-M   'P 1'
#
loop_
_entity.id
_entity.type
_entity.pdbx_description
1 polymer ?
#
loop_
_entity_poly.entity_id
_entity_poly.type
_entity_poly.pdbx_seq_one_letter_code
_entity_poly.pdbx_strand_id
1 'polypeptide(L)'
;AGMSGNYYSIDIWGLLIALVMVAVAAGISEAMRMGIGKTLLWSACRALLQLCAMGFIMEFVIKSNNPWLVLLLVMFMLIAAVQITLSRAKGVPRGLAGPVFLSLVITMLIMISLVTELIIRPQPWYAPQLVVPLTGMLLGNTVSALAVGLSRFFESMKERRDEVDTLLALGATTWEAARPSIVSSIRLGLLPTTASLASAGIVTVPGMMAGQIIAGGNPIDAAKYQFMILATIAALTLLADSIIMLMVYKRCFTALDQYQPVNG
;
A
#
# COMPACT_ATOMS: atom_id res chain seq x y z
N ALA A 1 -35.38 -6.89 14.60
CA ALA A 1 -35.16 -5.89 15.64
C ALA A 1 -33.89 -5.12 15.28
N GLY A 2 -34.06 -3.87 14.81
CA GLY A 2 -32.95 -3.04 14.35
C GLY A 2 -32.07 -2.64 15.52
N MET A 3 -30.83 -3.03 15.49
CA MET A 3 -29.80 -2.43 16.31
C MET A 3 -29.32 -1.18 15.56
N SER A 4 -29.89 -0.03 15.88
CA SER A 4 -29.28 1.27 15.56
C SER A 4 -28.06 1.39 16.45
N GLY A 5 -26.89 1.04 15.91
CA GLY A 5 -25.63 1.31 16.59
C GLY A 5 -25.51 2.82 16.84
N ASN A 6 -25.10 3.19 18.04
CA ASN A 6 -24.78 4.57 18.41
C ASN A 6 -23.56 5.01 17.59
N TYR A 7 -23.81 5.48 16.36
CA TYR A 7 -22.76 6.08 15.56
C TYR A 7 -22.52 7.52 16.02
N TYR A 8 -21.32 7.80 16.50
CA TYR A 8 -20.94 9.16 16.87
C TYR A 8 -20.69 9.97 15.61
N SER A 9 -21.63 10.81 15.22
CA SER A 9 -21.46 11.71 14.07
C SER A 9 -20.47 12.82 14.40
N ILE A 10 -19.52 13.05 13.50
CA ILE A 10 -18.60 14.18 13.59
C ILE A 10 -19.22 15.36 12.87
N ASP A 11 -19.46 16.44 13.59
CA ASP A 11 -19.97 17.69 13.03
C ASP A 11 -18.84 18.48 12.33
N ILE A 12 -19.23 19.45 11.52
CA ILE A 12 -18.31 20.33 10.78
C ILE A 12 -17.31 21.03 11.72
N TRP A 13 -17.73 21.33 12.94
CA TRP A 13 -16.89 21.89 14.00
C TRP A 13 -15.74 20.95 14.40
N GLY A 14 -15.98 19.66 14.46
CA GLY A 14 -14.94 18.66 14.73
C GLY A 14 -13.86 18.63 13.65
N LEU A 15 -14.26 18.75 12.38
CA LEU A 15 -13.33 18.85 11.25
C LEU A 15 -12.51 20.14 11.27
N LEU A 16 -13.13 21.28 11.63
CA LEU A 16 -12.44 22.56 11.79
C LEU A 16 -11.41 22.50 12.92
N ILE A 17 -11.74 21.90 14.06
CA ILE A 17 -10.80 21.70 15.16
C ILE A 17 -9.60 20.86 14.72
N ALA A 18 -9.82 19.78 13.99
CA ALA A 18 -8.73 18.95 13.46
C ALA A 18 -7.81 19.75 12.51
N LEU A 19 -8.38 20.58 11.62
CA LEU A 19 -7.61 21.46 10.76
C LEU A 19 -6.83 22.53 11.53
N VAL A 20 -7.41 23.07 12.59
CA VAL A 20 -6.71 24.03 13.48
C VAL A 20 -5.53 23.35 14.18
N MET A 21 -5.67 22.10 14.63
CA MET A 21 -4.56 21.33 15.21
C MET A 21 -3.40 21.17 14.21
N VAL A 22 -3.71 20.86 12.95
CA VAL A 22 -2.70 20.78 11.88
C VAL A 22 -2.06 22.14 11.61
N ALA A 23 -2.84 23.21 11.62
CA ALA A 23 -2.33 24.58 11.44
C ALA A 23 -1.39 24.99 12.58
N VAL A 24 -1.71 24.64 13.83
CA VAL A 24 -0.83 24.86 14.99
C VAL A 24 0.47 24.10 14.85
N ALA A 25 0.41 22.82 14.46
CA ALA A 25 1.62 22.03 14.19
C ALA A 25 2.47 22.63 13.06
N ALA A 26 1.83 23.12 11.99
CA ALA A 26 2.52 23.83 10.91
C ALA A 26 3.19 25.12 11.40
N GLY A 27 2.53 25.87 12.27
CA GLY A 27 3.09 27.08 12.91
C GLY A 27 4.32 26.76 13.78
N ILE A 28 4.30 25.67 14.54
CA ILE A 28 5.44 25.20 15.32
C ILE A 28 6.61 24.83 14.39
N SER A 29 6.32 24.14 13.28
CA SER A 29 7.33 23.80 12.28
C SER A 29 8.01 25.04 11.67
N GLU A 30 7.25 26.08 11.36
CA GLU A 30 7.80 27.35 10.87
C GLU A 30 8.64 28.07 11.94
N ALA A 31 8.14 28.13 13.19
CA ALA A 31 8.88 28.73 14.31
C ALA A 31 10.22 28.03 14.58
N MET A 32 10.26 26.69 14.42
CA MET A 32 11.47 25.89 14.56
C MET A 32 12.31 25.79 13.27
N ARG A 33 11.91 26.46 12.21
CA ARG A 33 12.57 26.45 10.88
C ARG A 33 12.75 25.04 10.29
N MET A 34 11.80 24.15 10.55
CA MET A 34 11.84 22.77 10.02
C MET A 34 11.41 22.69 8.54
N GLY A 35 10.70 23.69 8.03
CA GLY A 35 10.26 23.73 6.63
C GLY A 35 9.18 22.71 6.23
N ILE A 36 8.55 22.03 7.20
CA ILE A 36 7.57 20.96 6.96
C ILE A 36 6.12 21.51 7.04
N GLY A 37 5.92 22.68 7.60
CA GLY A 37 4.59 23.23 7.90
C GLY A 37 3.68 23.35 6.70
N LYS A 38 4.17 23.88 5.59
CA LYS A 38 3.40 24.00 4.34
C LYS A 38 3.03 22.65 3.77
N THR A 39 3.96 21.71 3.77
CA THR A 39 3.75 20.34 3.27
C THR A 39 2.70 19.61 4.11
N LEU A 40 2.77 19.75 5.45
CA LEU A 40 1.82 19.15 6.36
C LEU A 40 0.41 19.71 6.16
N LEU A 41 0.27 21.04 6.09
CA LEU A 41 -1.02 21.69 5.90
C LEU A 41 -1.64 21.35 4.54
N TRP A 42 -0.84 21.39 3.47
CA TRP A 42 -1.30 21.00 2.13
C TRP A 42 -1.75 19.53 2.09
N SER A 43 -0.95 18.63 2.69
CA SER A 43 -1.28 17.19 2.74
C SER A 43 -2.57 16.94 3.54
N ALA A 44 -2.79 17.64 4.63
CA ALA A 44 -4.01 17.52 5.43
C ALA A 44 -5.25 18.01 4.67
N CYS A 45 -5.18 19.17 4.03
CA CYS A 45 -6.27 19.69 3.19
C CYS A 45 -6.57 18.76 2.02
N ARG A 46 -5.53 18.26 1.35
CA ARG A 46 -5.67 17.29 0.27
C ARG A 46 -6.31 15.99 0.76
N ALA A 47 -5.88 15.46 1.91
CA ALA A 47 -6.45 14.26 2.50
C ALA A 47 -7.94 14.44 2.83
N LEU A 48 -8.34 15.57 3.40
CA LEU A 48 -9.74 15.88 3.68
C LEU A 48 -10.58 15.87 2.41
N LEU A 49 -10.13 16.56 1.37
CA LEU A 49 -10.84 16.60 0.07
C LEU A 49 -10.94 15.21 -0.56
N GLN A 50 -9.86 14.43 -0.55
CA GLN A 50 -9.83 13.08 -1.11
C GLN A 50 -10.75 12.12 -0.35
N LEU A 51 -10.76 12.19 0.98
CA LEU A 51 -11.63 11.33 1.81
C LEU A 51 -13.10 11.70 1.66
N CYS A 52 -13.44 12.98 1.60
CA CYS A 52 -14.80 13.42 1.33
C CYS A 52 -15.27 12.97 -0.05
N ALA A 53 -14.43 13.15 -1.07
CA ALA A 53 -14.74 12.70 -2.43
C ALA A 53 -14.93 11.17 -2.49
N MET A 54 -14.06 10.41 -1.82
CA MET A 54 -14.21 8.95 -1.74
C MET A 54 -15.49 8.55 -1.01
N GLY A 55 -15.87 9.26 0.06
CA GLY A 55 -17.13 9.01 0.77
C GLY A 55 -18.35 9.17 -0.13
N PHE A 56 -18.41 10.23 -0.95
CA PHE A 56 -19.48 10.43 -1.92
C PHE A 56 -19.48 9.38 -3.03
N ILE A 57 -18.29 9.02 -3.54
CA ILE A 57 -18.15 7.97 -4.56
C ILE A 57 -18.64 6.64 -4.00
N MET A 58 -18.24 6.28 -2.78
CA MET A 58 -18.66 5.04 -2.13
C MET A 58 -20.19 5.00 -1.91
N GLU A 59 -20.78 6.09 -1.46
CA GLU A 59 -22.23 6.17 -1.31
C GLU A 59 -22.96 5.92 -2.65
N PHE A 60 -22.48 6.55 -3.71
CA PHE A 60 -23.02 6.37 -5.06
C PHE A 60 -22.86 4.92 -5.55
N VAL A 61 -21.67 4.35 -5.42
CA VAL A 61 -21.37 2.98 -5.88
C VAL A 61 -22.17 1.93 -5.11
N ILE A 62 -22.31 2.10 -3.79
CA ILE A 62 -23.12 1.18 -2.95
C ILE A 62 -24.59 1.24 -3.34
N LYS A 63 -25.16 2.44 -3.54
CA LYS A 63 -26.57 2.62 -3.95
C LYS A 63 -26.84 2.07 -5.35
N SER A 64 -25.90 2.22 -6.26
CA SER A 64 -26.04 1.75 -7.65
C SER A 64 -25.95 0.24 -7.79
N ASN A 65 -25.24 -0.43 -6.86
CA ASN A 65 -25.01 -1.88 -6.84
C ASN A 65 -24.64 -2.47 -8.23
N ASN A 66 -23.77 -1.76 -8.96
CA ASN A 66 -23.38 -2.11 -10.32
C ASN A 66 -21.94 -2.63 -10.33
N PRO A 67 -21.67 -3.87 -10.79
CA PRO A 67 -20.31 -4.44 -10.82
C PRO A 67 -19.36 -3.65 -11.70
N TRP A 68 -19.83 -3.02 -12.75
CA TRP A 68 -18.99 -2.20 -13.65
C TRP A 68 -18.45 -0.93 -12.98
N LEU A 69 -19.24 -0.31 -12.10
CA LEU A 69 -18.78 0.83 -11.31
C LEU A 69 -17.72 0.42 -10.29
N VAL A 70 -17.87 -0.73 -9.66
CA VAL A 70 -16.86 -1.30 -8.76
C VAL A 70 -15.56 -1.57 -9.51
N LEU A 71 -15.65 -2.19 -10.68
CA LEU A 71 -14.49 -2.45 -11.54
C LEU A 71 -13.79 -1.16 -11.95
N LEU A 72 -14.55 -0.15 -12.39
CA LEU A 72 -14.02 1.16 -12.76
C LEU A 72 -13.27 1.82 -11.61
N LEU A 73 -13.84 1.80 -10.42
CA LEU A 73 -13.23 2.38 -9.23
C LEU A 73 -11.95 1.64 -8.83
N VAL A 74 -11.95 0.33 -8.86
CA VAL A 74 -10.77 -0.50 -8.58
C VAL A 74 -9.67 -0.25 -9.60
N MET A 75 -9.99 -0.13 -10.89
CA MET A 75 -9.01 0.20 -11.93
C MET A 75 -8.42 1.60 -11.74
N PHE A 76 -9.23 2.57 -11.34
CA PHE A 76 -8.75 3.91 -11.00
C PHE A 76 -7.77 3.86 -9.81
N MET A 77 -8.11 3.11 -8.77
CA MET A 77 -7.25 2.93 -7.60
C MET A 77 -5.92 2.24 -7.97
N LEU A 78 -5.95 1.26 -8.86
CA LEU A 78 -4.75 0.58 -9.37
C LEU A 78 -3.83 1.55 -10.14
N ILE A 79 -4.37 2.32 -11.05
CA ILE A 79 -3.60 3.29 -11.84
C ILE A 79 -2.98 4.34 -10.91
N ALA A 80 -3.75 4.85 -9.95
CA ALA A 80 -3.24 5.77 -8.94
C ALA A 80 -2.12 5.13 -8.09
N ALA A 81 -2.28 3.86 -7.70
CA ALA A 81 -1.27 3.13 -6.94
C ALA A 81 0.05 2.99 -7.72
N VAL A 82 0.00 2.65 -9.01
CA VAL A 82 1.19 2.58 -9.87
C VAL A 82 1.89 3.94 -9.93
N GLN A 83 1.14 5.01 -10.18
CA GLN A 83 1.68 6.36 -10.27
C GLN A 83 2.32 6.80 -8.94
N ILE A 84 1.68 6.53 -7.81
CA ILE A 84 2.21 6.89 -6.50
C ILE A 84 3.46 6.06 -6.17
N THR A 85 3.46 4.77 -6.48
CA THR A 85 4.64 3.90 -6.28
C THR A 85 5.85 4.46 -7.01
N LEU A 86 5.70 4.77 -8.28
CA LEU A 86 6.79 5.29 -9.12
C LEU A 86 7.23 6.70 -8.70
N SER A 87 6.31 7.53 -8.25
CA SER A 87 6.65 8.88 -7.76
C SER A 87 7.40 8.87 -6.44
N ARG A 88 7.19 7.86 -5.60
CA ARG A 88 7.85 7.70 -4.29
C ARG A 88 9.16 6.92 -4.38
N ALA A 89 9.29 6.01 -5.34
CA ALA A 89 10.53 5.27 -5.56
C ALA A 89 11.61 6.20 -6.11
N LYS A 90 12.76 6.24 -5.44
CA LYS A 90 13.90 7.09 -5.82
C LYS A 90 15.00 6.25 -6.47
N GLY A 91 15.68 6.83 -7.46
CA GLY A 91 16.81 6.17 -8.12
C GLY A 91 16.40 4.94 -8.95
N VAL A 92 15.16 4.87 -9.40
CA VAL A 92 14.63 3.79 -10.21
C VAL A 92 14.63 4.15 -11.69
N PRO A 93 14.87 3.18 -12.60
CA PRO A 93 14.85 3.42 -14.03
C PRO A 93 13.44 3.74 -14.52
N ARG A 94 13.36 4.39 -15.67
CA ARG A 94 12.08 4.64 -16.34
C ARG A 94 11.50 3.34 -16.91
N GLY A 95 10.17 3.28 -17.06
CA GLY A 95 9.49 2.16 -17.68
C GLY A 95 9.15 0.99 -16.74
N LEU A 96 9.11 1.24 -15.42
CA LEU A 96 8.65 0.24 -14.44
C LEU A 96 7.12 0.21 -14.25
N ALA A 97 6.38 1.08 -14.93
CA ALA A 97 4.92 1.13 -14.80
C ALA A 97 4.23 -0.20 -15.13
N GLY A 98 4.65 -0.86 -16.21
CA GLY A 98 4.12 -2.16 -16.60
C GLY A 98 4.34 -3.24 -15.53
N PRO A 99 5.57 -3.51 -15.11
CA PRO A 99 5.88 -4.46 -14.04
C PRO A 99 5.13 -4.16 -12.73
N VAL A 100 5.08 -2.90 -12.29
CA VAL A 100 4.36 -2.51 -11.07
C VAL A 100 2.86 -2.77 -11.22
N PHE A 101 2.27 -2.36 -12.33
CA PHE A 101 0.85 -2.59 -12.63
C PHE A 101 0.52 -4.09 -12.61
N LEU A 102 1.30 -4.90 -13.31
CA LEU A 102 1.08 -6.35 -13.39
C LEU A 102 1.19 -7.02 -12.01
N SER A 103 2.19 -6.65 -11.22
CA SER A 103 2.36 -7.16 -9.85
C SER A 103 1.15 -6.82 -8.98
N LEU A 104 0.67 -5.58 -9.02
CA LEU A 104 -0.50 -5.14 -8.25
C LEU A 104 -1.79 -5.81 -8.72
N VAL A 105 -1.98 -5.99 -10.03
CA VAL A 105 -3.16 -6.69 -10.58
C VAL A 105 -3.18 -8.15 -10.13
N ILE A 106 -2.07 -8.86 -10.26
CA ILE A 106 -1.99 -10.28 -9.86
C ILE A 106 -2.33 -10.44 -8.38
N THR A 107 -1.70 -9.65 -7.51
CA THR A 107 -1.94 -9.74 -6.06
C THR A 107 -3.36 -9.33 -5.68
N MET A 108 -3.92 -8.34 -6.34
CA MET A 108 -5.30 -7.92 -6.11
C MET A 108 -6.31 -8.98 -6.55
N LEU A 109 -6.10 -9.61 -7.71
CA LEU A 109 -6.97 -10.70 -8.17
C LEU A 109 -6.91 -11.89 -7.22
N ILE A 110 -5.74 -12.25 -6.72
CA ILE A 110 -5.57 -13.30 -5.71
C ILE A 110 -6.32 -12.94 -4.44
N MET A 111 -6.17 -11.69 -3.95
CA MET A 111 -6.85 -11.23 -2.75
C MET A 111 -8.37 -11.29 -2.91
N ILE A 112 -8.92 -10.72 -3.98
CA ILE A 112 -10.36 -10.72 -4.22
C ILE A 112 -10.87 -12.15 -4.28
N SER A 113 -10.22 -13.03 -5.04
CA SER A 113 -10.62 -14.43 -5.14
C SER A 113 -10.61 -15.14 -3.79
N LEU A 114 -9.54 -14.99 -3.00
CA LEU A 114 -9.44 -15.62 -1.68
C LEU A 114 -10.52 -15.11 -0.72
N VAL A 115 -10.70 -13.79 -0.66
CA VAL A 115 -11.63 -13.19 0.29
C VAL A 115 -13.08 -13.45 -0.11
N THR A 116 -13.42 -13.31 -1.39
CA THR A 116 -14.80 -13.45 -1.85
C THR A 116 -15.25 -14.90 -2.00
N GLU A 117 -14.37 -15.81 -2.39
CA GLU A 117 -14.73 -17.21 -2.63
C GLU A 117 -14.53 -18.11 -1.39
N LEU A 118 -13.46 -17.87 -0.62
CA LEU A 118 -13.07 -18.79 0.45
C LEU A 118 -13.37 -18.26 1.86
N ILE A 119 -13.15 -16.97 2.12
CA ILE A 119 -13.18 -16.42 3.48
C ILE A 119 -14.55 -15.85 3.84
N ILE A 120 -15.01 -14.83 3.13
CA ILE A 120 -16.23 -14.08 3.51
C ILE A 120 -17.46 -14.52 2.73
N ARG A 121 -17.30 -14.83 1.44
CA ARG A 121 -18.38 -15.22 0.52
C ARG A 121 -19.54 -14.22 0.51
N PRO A 122 -19.27 -12.93 0.22
CA PRO A 122 -20.32 -11.92 0.20
C PRO A 122 -21.31 -12.17 -0.93
N GLN A 123 -22.55 -11.70 -0.73
CA GLN A 123 -23.55 -11.69 -1.80
C GLN A 123 -24.07 -10.26 -1.98
N PRO A 124 -23.88 -9.67 -3.16
CA PRO A 124 -23.14 -10.20 -4.34
C PRO A 124 -21.62 -10.28 -4.10
N TRP A 125 -20.92 -11.13 -4.87
CA TRP A 125 -19.47 -11.33 -4.75
C TRP A 125 -18.65 -10.04 -4.95
N TYR A 126 -19.18 -9.08 -5.71
CA TYR A 126 -18.58 -7.77 -5.95
C TYR A 126 -19.01 -6.71 -4.92
N ALA A 127 -19.55 -7.08 -3.78
CA ALA A 127 -20.04 -6.15 -2.76
C ALA A 127 -19.07 -4.97 -2.57
N PRO A 128 -19.44 -3.74 -2.98
CA PRO A 128 -18.52 -2.60 -2.95
C PRO A 128 -18.07 -2.25 -1.53
N GLN A 129 -18.90 -2.52 -0.52
CA GLN A 129 -18.58 -2.32 0.89
C GLN A 129 -17.39 -3.14 1.37
N LEU A 130 -17.12 -4.26 0.71
CA LEU A 130 -16.01 -5.17 1.03
C LEU A 130 -14.85 -5.00 0.06
N VAL A 131 -15.13 -5.09 -1.23
CA VAL A 131 -14.11 -5.11 -2.29
C VAL A 131 -13.29 -3.82 -2.32
N VAL A 132 -13.93 -2.66 -2.27
CA VAL A 132 -13.24 -1.37 -2.38
C VAL A 132 -12.36 -1.07 -1.17
N PRO A 133 -12.82 -1.19 0.09
CA PRO A 133 -11.95 -0.98 1.24
C PRO A 133 -10.79 -1.97 1.32
N LEU A 134 -11.00 -3.25 1.04
CA LEU A 134 -9.93 -4.25 1.04
C LEU A 134 -8.88 -3.96 -0.04
N THR A 135 -9.32 -3.58 -1.23
CA THR A 135 -8.42 -3.14 -2.31
C THR A 135 -7.60 -1.94 -1.86
N GLY A 136 -8.22 -0.95 -1.23
CA GLY A 136 -7.53 0.23 -0.72
C GLY A 136 -6.48 -0.09 0.34
N MET A 137 -6.79 -0.98 1.28
CA MET A 137 -5.85 -1.42 2.32
C MET A 137 -4.66 -2.18 1.71
N LEU A 138 -4.91 -3.11 0.79
CA LEU A 138 -3.86 -3.84 0.10
C LEU A 138 -2.97 -2.90 -0.71
N LEU A 139 -3.56 -2.06 -1.55
CA LEU A 139 -2.81 -1.14 -2.41
C LEU A 139 -2.02 -0.14 -1.57
N GLY A 140 -2.60 0.43 -0.52
CA GLY A 140 -1.91 1.39 0.35
C GLY A 140 -0.68 0.81 1.02
N ASN A 141 -0.77 -0.42 1.53
CA ASN A 141 0.35 -1.12 2.13
C ASN A 141 1.40 -1.53 1.08
N THR A 142 0.96 -2.09 -0.03
CA THR A 142 1.83 -2.60 -1.10
C THR A 142 2.58 -1.47 -1.80
N VAL A 143 1.92 -0.33 -2.08
CA VAL A 143 2.55 0.87 -2.65
C VAL A 143 3.75 1.32 -1.82
N SER A 144 3.59 1.37 -0.50
CA SER A 144 4.67 1.77 0.41
C SER A 144 5.82 0.77 0.39
N ALA A 145 5.50 -0.53 0.44
CA ALA A 145 6.49 -1.60 0.39
C ALA A 145 7.25 -1.62 -0.94
N LEU A 146 6.55 -1.53 -2.07
CA LEU A 146 7.16 -1.51 -3.40
C LEU A 146 8.04 -0.29 -3.63
N ALA A 147 7.60 0.90 -3.19
CA ALA A 147 8.40 2.12 -3.34
C ALA A 147 9.73 2.02 -2.59
N VAL A 148 9.70 1.54 -1.35
CA VAL A 148 10.92 1.32 -0.54
C VAL A 148 11.75 0.18 -1.12
N GLY A 149 11.12 -0.94 -1.47
CA GLY A 149 11.79 -2.11 -2.03
C GLY A 149 12.52 -1.81 -3.34
N LEU A 150 11.84 -1.14 -4.28
CA LEU A 150 12.45 -0.75 -5.55
C LEU A 150 13.63 0.21 -5.35
N SER A 151 13.47 1.24 -4.53
CA SER A 151 14.54 2.18 -4.24
C SER A 151 15.76 1.46 -3.64
N ARG A 152 15.53 0.60 -2.65
CA ARG A 152 16.63 -0.16 -2.00
C ARG A 152 17.29 -1.16 -2.93
N PHE A 153 16.51 -1.79 -3.80
CA PHE A 153 17.06 -2.75 -4.77
C PHE A 153 18.08 -2.08 -5.69
N PHE A 154 17.70 -1.00 -6.35
CA PHE A 154 18.61 -0.32 -7.29
C PHE A 154 19.79 0.35 -6.58
N GLU A 155 19.57 0.92 -5.40
CA GLU A 155 20.65 1.45 -4.56
C GLU A 155 21.63 0.35 -4.18
N SER A 156 21.17 -0.78 -3.66
CA SER A 156 21.98 -1.92 -3.27
C SER A 156 22.77 -2.51 -4.44
N MET A 157 22.14 -2.64 -5.62
CA MET A 157 22.84 -3.11 -6.82
C MET A 157 23.97 -2.15 -7.22
N LYS A 158 23.76 -0.85 -7.07
CA LYS A 158 24.79 0.17 -7.35
C LYS A 158 25.92 0.14 -6.35
N GLU A 159 25.60 0.01 -5.06
CA GLU A 159 26.60 -0.11 -3.98
C GLU A 159 27.48 -1.36 -4.12
N ARG A 160 26.89 -2.46 -4.55
CA ARG A 160 27.52 -3.77 -4.70
C ARG A 160 28.12 -4.03 -6.09
N ARG A 161 28.30 -3.00 -6.91
CA ARG A 161 28.72 -3.15 -8.30
C ARG A 161 29.95 -4.04 -8.44
N ASP A 162 31.02 -3.76 -7.70
CA ASP A 162 32.29 -4.50 -7.81
C ASP A 162 32.14 -5.96 -7.36
N GLU A 163 31.30 -6.21 -6.34
CA GLU A 163 30.94 -7.56 -5.90
C GLU A 163 30.17 -8.31 -6.98
N VAL A 164 29.16 -7.67 -7.58
CA VAL A 164 28.36 -8.24 -8.67
C VAL A 164 29.24 -8.60 -9.87
N ASP A 165 30.09 -7.69 -10.31
CA ASP A 165 31.02 -7.91 -11.41
C ASP A 165 31.99 -9.07 -11.11
N THR A 166 32.47 -9.17 -9.86
CA THR A 166 33.34 -10.27 -9.43
C THR A 166 32.60 -11.62 -9.45
N LEU A 167 31.37 -11.65 -8.93
CA LEU A 167 30.55 -12.88 -8.94
C LEU A 167 30.28 -13.36 -10.35
N LEU A 168 29.93 -12.46 -11.28
CA LEU A 168 29.72 -12.80 -12.69
C LEU A 168 31.00 -13.31 -13.36
N ALA A 169 32.15 -12.70 -13.05
CA ALA A 169 33.45 -13.15 -13.56
C ALA A 169 33.84 -14.55 -13.06
N LEU A 170 33.37 -14.93 -11.87
CA LEU A 170 33.56 -16.27 -11.30
C LEU A 170 32.50 -17.29 -11.78
N GLY A 171 31.60 -16.89 -12.67
CA GLY A 171 30.61 -17.78 -13.28
C GLY A 171 29.27 -17.85 -12.54
N ALA A 172 29.01 -16.94 -11.61
CA ALA A 172 27.68 -16.83 -11.00
C ALA A 172 26.63 -16.36 -12.02
N THR A 173 25.39 -16.80 -11.83
CA THR A 173 24.26 -16.33 -12.61
C THR A 173 23.85 -14.92 -12.19
N THR A 174 23.13 -14.22 -13.07
CA THR A 174 22.56 -12.89 -12.75
C THR A 174 21.65 -12.93 -11.53
N TRP A 175 20.95 -14.03 -11.34
CA TRP A 175 20.11 -14.26 -10.15
C TRP A 175 20.96 -14.35 -8.86
N GLU A 176 21.99 -15.18 -8.89
CA GLU A 176 22.89 -15.34 -7.72
C GLU A 176 23.57 -14.02 -7.35
N ALA A 177 23.99 -13.24 -8.33
CA ALA A 177 24.57 -11.92 -8.12
C ALA A 177 23.58 -10.89 -7.56
N ALA A 178 22.32 -10.91 -8.02
CA ALA A 178 21.27 -9.98 -7.61
C ALA A 178 20.55 -10.39 -6.30
N ARG A 179 20.53 -11.68 -5.96
CA ARG A 179 19.76 -12.23 -4.84
C ARG A 179 19.94 -11.50 -3.50
N PRO A 180 21.16 -11.16 -3.03
CA PRO A 180 21.32 -10.44 -1.77
C PRO A 180 20.61 -9.08 -1.79
N SER A 181 20.67 -8.36 -2.89
CA SER A 181 19.96 -7.08 -3.08
C SER A 181 18.44 -7.26 -3.09
N ILE A 182 17.93 -8.29 -3.75
CA ILE A 182 16.51 -8.64 -3.76
C ILE A 182 16.01 -8.93 -2.35
N VAL A 183 16.70 -9.79 -1.60
CA VAL A 183 16.31 -10.18 -0.25
C VAL A 183 16.33 -8.97 0.70
N SER A 184 17.36 -8.15 0.63
CA SER A 184 17.47 -6.91 1.42
C SER A 184 16.31 -5.95 1.14
N SER A 185 15.95 -5.81 -0.13
CA SER A 185 14.89 -4.91 -0.59
C SER A 185 13.51 -5.35 -0.13
N ILE A 186 13.18 -6.63 -0.29
CA ILE A 186 11.91 -7.20 0.18
C ILE A 186 11.81 -7.11 1.70
N ARG A 187 12.88 -7.42 2.42
CA ARG A 187 12.91 -7.33 3.89
C ARG A 187 12.66 -5.91 4.37
N LEU A 188 13.30 -4.93 3.76
CA LEU A 188 13.12 -3.52 4.12
C LEU A 188 11.70 -3.02 3.77
N GLY A 189 11.18 -3.38 2.61
CA GLY A 189 9.83 -3.01 2.20
C GLY A 189 8.74 -3.58 3.10
N LEU A 190 8.94 -4.78 3.65
CA LEU A 190 7.99 -5.45 4.55
C LEU A 190 8.12 -5.03 6.02
N LEU A 191 9.12 -4.26 6.39
CA LEU A 191 9.36 -3.88 7.77
C LEU A 191 8.15 -3.21 8.44
N PRO A 192 7.47 -2.23 7.83
CA PRO A 192 6.27 -1.63 8.40
C PRO A 192 5.12 -2.62 8.58
N THR A 193 4.96 -3.55 7.64
CA THR A 193 3.91 -4.57 7.66
C THR A 193 4.13 -5.57 8.80
N THR A 194 5.35 -6.05 8.98
CA THR A 194 5.70 -6.95 10.08
C THR A 194 5.62 -6.26 11.44
N ALA A 195 5.99 -4.99 11.52
CA ALA A 195 5.82 -4.17 12.72
C ALA A 195 4.34 -4.00 13.09
N SER A 196 3.47 -3.78 12.10
CA SER A 196 2.02 -3.69 12.31
C SER A 196 1.42 -4.99 12.83
N LEU A 197 1.87 -6.14 12.31
CA LEU A 197 1.46 -7.46 12.82
C LEU A 197 1.90 -7.66 14.28
N ALA A 198 3.13 -7.28 14.61
CA ALA A 198 3.67 -7.45 15.96
C ALA A 198 2.99 -6.55 17.00
N SER A 199 2.54 -5.36 16.63
CA SER A 199 1.92 -4.38 17.53
C SER A 199 0.40 -4.52 17.63
N ALA A 200 -0.23 -5.22 16.69
CA ALA A 200 -1.68 -5.34 16.64
C ALA A 200 -2.26 -6.01 17.88
N GLY A 201 -3.25 -5.36 18.48
CA GLY A 201 -3.95 -5.84 19.68
C GLY A 201 -3.22 -5.62 21.01
N ILE A 202 -1.97 -5.16 20.98
CA ILE A 202 -1.18 -4.86 22.21
C ILE A 202 -0.90 -3.37 22.30
N VAL A 203 -0.31 -2.81 21.28
CA VAL A 203 0.03 -1.38 21.21
C VAL A 203 -1.01 -0.62 20.40
N THR A 204 -1.50 -1.22 19.32
CA THR A 204 -2.44 -0.61 18.40
C THR A 204 -3.73 -1.40 18.29
N VAL A 205 -4.84 -0.69 18.24
CA VAL A 205 -6.12 -1.21 17.73
C VAL A 205 -6.24 -0.68 16.31
N PRO A 206 -6.10 -1.53 15.28
CA PRO A 206 -6.11 -1.07 13.89
C PRO A 206 -7.42 -0.37 13.51
N GLY A 207 -7.33 0.57 12.56
CA GLY A 207 -8.43 1.47 12.24
C GLY A 207 -9.74 0.80 11.86
N MET A 208 -9.71 -0.31 11.12
CA MET A 208 -10.93 -1.04 10.75
C MET A 208 -11.60 -1.68 11.97
N MET A 209 -10.82 -2.35 12.84
CA MET A 209 -11.34 -2.92 14.09
C MET A 209 -11.91 -1.82 15.00
N ALA A 210 -11.16 -0.72 15.17
CA ALA A 210 -11.62 0.43 15.96
C ALA A 210 -12.92 1.02 15.40
N GLY A 211 -13.03 1.19 14.08
CA GLY A 211 -14.22 1.68 13.42
C GLY A 211 -15.43 0.78 13.62
N GLN A 212 -15.26 -0.52 13.52
CA GLN A 212 -16.34 -1.50 13.77
C GLN A 212 -16.83 -1.47 15.23
N ILE A 213 -15.90 -1.35 16.19
CA ILE A 213 -16.25 -1.25 17.60
C ILE A 213 -16.98 0.07 17.89
N ILE A 214 -16.51 1.19 17.37
CA ILE A 214 -17.15 2.51 17.51
C ILE A 214 -18.56 2.51 16.90
N ALA A 215 -18.75 1.79 15.79
CA ALA A 215 -20.06 1.62 15.15
C ALA A 215 -20.99 0.64 15.91
N GLY A 216 -20.59 0.10 17.04
CA GLY A 216 -21.41 -0.80 17.87
C GLY A 216 -21.31 -2.28 17.47
N GLY A 217 -20.32 -2.64 16.68
CA GLY A 217 -20.04 -4.04 16.31
C GLY A 217 -19.44 -4.85 17.47
N ASN A 218 -19.54 -6.19 17.35
CA ASN A 218 -18.95 -7.08 18.34
C ASN A 218 -17.40 -7.03 18.27
N PRO A 219 -16.70 -6.72 19.38
CA PRO A 219 -15.24 -6.62 19.38
C PRO A 219 -14.50 -7.90 18.97
N ILE A 220 -15.05 -9.07 19.32
CA ILE A 220 -14.43 -10.37 18.96
C ILE A 220 -14.51 -10.61 17.45
N ASP A 221 -15.65 -10.32 16.84
CA ASP A 221 -15.81 -10.46 15.39
C ASP A 221 -14.96 -9.42 14.65
N ALA A 222 -14.89 -8.19 15.16
CA ALA A 222 -13.99 -7.16 14.64
C ALA A 222 -12.52 -7.59 14.70
N ALA A 223 -12.09 -8.27 15.77
CA ALA A 223 -10.74 -8.81 15.90
C ALA A 223 -10.45 -9.90 14.86
N LYS A 224 -11.40 -10.81 14.61
CA LYS A 224 -11.27 -11.86 13.58
C LYS A 224 -11.13 -11.27 12.18
N TYR A 225 -11.96 -10.29 11.84
CA TYR A 225 -11.87 -9.56 10.56
C TYR A 225 -10.51 -8.87 10.42
N GLN A 226 -10.06 -8.20 11.47
CA GLN A 226 -8.80 -7.47 11.44
C GLN A 226 -7.60 -8.41 11.28
N PHE A 227 -7.59 -9.54 11.96
CA PHE A 227 -6.54 -10.55 11.78
C PHE A 227 -6.51 -11.09 10.35
N MET A 228 -7.66 -11.45 9.81
CA MET A 228 -7.77 -11.92 8.42
C MET A 228 -7.19 -10.91 7.45
N ILE A 229 -7.53 -9.63 7.60
CA ILE A 229 -7.05 -8.56 6.73
C ILE A 229 -5.55 -8.38 6.88
N LEU A 230 -5.02 -8.28 8.09
CA LEU A 230 -3.59 -8.08 8.33
C LEU A 230 -2.76 -9.24 7.77
N ALA A 231 -3.19 -10.48 8.01
CA ALA A 231 -2.52 -11.68 7.52
C ALA A 231 -2.53 -11.75 5.99
N THR A 232 -3.69 -11.47 5.38
CA THR A 232 -3.84 -11.47 3.92
C THR A 232 -2.99 -10.38 3.27
N ILE A 233 -3.03 -9.16 3.80
CA ILE A 233 -2.23 -8.04 3.29
C ILE A 233 -0.74 -8.33 3.42
N ALA A 234 -0.29 -8.88 4.55
CA ALA A 234 1.11 -9.21 4.76
C ALA A 234 1.61 -10.25 3.74
N ALA A 235 0.85 -11.33 3.56
CA ALA A 235 1.18 -12.38 2.60
C ALA A 235 1.20 -11.86 1.16
N LEU A 236 0.20 -11.06 0.78
CA LEU A 236 0.09 -10.52 -0.58
C LEU A 236 1.08 -9.39 -0.85
N THR A 237 1.47 -8.63 0.14
CA THR A 237 2.55 -7.63 0.00
C THR A 237 3.89 -8.31 -0.26
N LEU A 238 4.19 -9.39 0.46
CA LEU A 238 5.38 -10.20 0.18
C LEU A 238 5.34 -10.78 -1.24
N LEU A 239 4.20 -11.26 -1.67
CA LEU A 239 4.01 -11.78 -3.02
C LEU A 239 4.22 -10.70 -4.09
N ALA A 240 3.64 -9.52 -3.88
CA ALA A 240 3.80 -8.38 -4.79
C ALA A 240 5.26 -7.94 -4.93
N ASP A 241 5.95 -7.80 -3.80
CA ASP A 241 7.38 -7.47 -3.78
C ASP A 241 8.22 -8.54 -4.48
N SER A 242 7.90 -9.81 -4.26
CA SER A 242 8.61 -10.92 -4.92
C SER A 242 8.39 -10.91 -6.43
N ILE A 243 7.16 -10.72 -6.89
CA ILE A 243 6.83 -10.65 -8.32
C ILE A 243 7.57 -9.48 -8.98
N ILE A 244 7.51 -8.28 -8.40
CA ILE A 244 8.16 -7.11 -9.00
C ILE A 244 9.69 -7.28 -9.06
N MET A 245 10.31 -7.83 -8.02
CA MET A 245 11.75 -8.07 -8.00
C MET A 245 12.17 -9.09 -9.07
N LEU A 246 11.40 -10.16 -9.25
CA LEU A 246 11.64 -11.14 -10.32
C LEU A 246 11.51 -10.55 -11.73
N MET A 247 10.62 -9.57 -11.91
CA MET A 247 10.44 -8.89 -13.19
C MET A 247 11.50 -7.83 -13.48
N VAL A 248 12.05 -7.23 -12.44
CA VAL A 248 12.85 -6.01 -12.54
C VAL A 248 14.36 -6.27 -12.40
N TYR A 249 14.80 -7.31 -11.67
CA TYR A 249 16.23 -7.52 -11.42
C TYR A 249 17.05 -7.66 -12.71
N LYS A 250 16.49 -8.28 -13.75
CA LYS A 250 17.14 -8.45 -15.05
C LYS A 250 17.46 -7.13 -15.76
N ARG A 251 16.79 -6.03 -15.37
CA ARG A 251 17.08 -4.70 -15.95
C ARG A 251 18.45 -4.14 -15.56
N CYS A 252 19.07 -4.71 -14.53
CA CYS A 252 20.44 -4.36 -14.14
C CYS A 252 21.50 -5.08 -14.98
N PHE A 253 21.09 -5.95 -15.91
CA PHE A 253 21.99 -6.76 -16.71
C PHE A 253 21.73 -6.56 -18.21
N THR A 254 22.79 -6.67 -19.00
CA THR A 254 22.72 -6.69 -20.47
C THR A 254 22.22 -8.06 -20.98
N ALA A 255 21.96 -8.16 -22.28
CA ALA A 255 21.64 -9.43 -22.93
C ALA A 255 22.80 -10.46 -22.84
N LEU A 256 24.01 -10.02 -22.52
CA LEU A 256 25.20 -10.84 -22.29
C LEU A 256 25.49 -11.06 -20.80
N ASP A 257 24.48 -10.88 -19.95
CA ASP A 257 24.56 -11.03 -18.49
C ASP A 257 25.63 -10.15 -17.79
N GLN A 258 26.01 -9.03 -18.40
CA GLN A 258 26.93 -8.06 -17.82
C GLN A 258 26.16 -7.05 -16.99
N TYR A 259 26.70 -6.64 -15.85
CA TYR A 259 26.09 -5.61 -15.03
C TYR A 259 26.09 -4.26 -15.76
N GLN A 260 24.92 -3.66 -15.85
CA GLN A 260 24.72 -2.33 -16.42
C GLN A 260 24.12 -1.41 -15.36
N PRO A 261 24.86 -0.36 -14.91
CA PRO A 261 24.29 0.60 -13.98
C PRO A 261 23.11 1.29 -14.61
N VAL A 262 21.98 1.25 -13.90
CA VAL A 262 20.76 1.91 -14.34
C VAL A 262 20.84 3.37 -13.89
N ASN A 263 20.88 4.28 -14.86
CA ASN A 263 20.77 5.70 -14.60
C ASN A 263 19.29 6.05 -14.43
N GLY A 264 18.91 6.49 -13.23
CA GLY A 264 17.57 6.97 -12.90
C GLY A 264 17.26 8.34 -13.49
#